data_17574b26c4422e868a05651beefedfa3
#
_entry.id   17574b26c4422e868a05651beefedfa3
#
_cell.length_a   1.000
_cell.length_b   1.000
_cell.length_c   1.000
_cell.angle_alpha   90.00
_cell.angle_beta   90.00
_cell.angle_gamma   90.00
#
_symmetry.space_group_name_H-M   'P 1'
#
loop_
_entity.id
_entity.type
_entity.pdbx_description
1 polymer ?
#
loop_
_entity_poly.entity_id
_entity_poly.type
_entity_poly.pdbx_seq_one_letter_code
_entity_poly.pdbx_strand_id
1 'polypeptide(L)'
;MELRSLRERLKMRVAAELDLTRDVEDAEIARMIDRCILEETKDQYVPLKEKVGLRVELFNSLRRLDVLTELLEDETVTEIMVNGQSDIFVERDGVIRRYEKGFSSEERLETVIQHIVGDCNRRINAASPIVDARLMDGSRVCIVTRPVSLGGPVITIRRFPKQRIDMKALIAMGSV
;
A
#
# COMPACT_ATOMS: atom_id res chain seq x y z
N MET A 1 26.34 -4.13 -10.41
CA MET A 1 25.48 -5.31 -10.59
C MET A 1 25.12 -5.96 -9.25
N GLU A 2 26.04 -6.00 -8.28
CA GLU A 2 25.83 -6.64 -6.96
C GLU A 2 24.79 -6.00 -6.04
N LEU A 3 24.74 -4.68 -5.94
CA LEU A 3 23.77 -3.96 -5.07
C LEU A 3 22.30 -4.16 -5.49
N ARG A 4 22.02 -4.28 -6.80
CA ARG A 4 20.66 -4.53 -7.29
C ARG A 4 20.19 -5.95 -6.90
N SER A 5 21.10 -6.93 -7.01
CA SER A 5 20.79 -8.31 -6.60
C SER A 5 20.65 -8.46 -5.09
N LEU A 6 21.40 -7.70 -4.29
CA LEU A 6 21.27 -7.64 -2.82
C LEU A 6 19.89 -7.07 -2.41
N ARG A 7 19.45 -5.98 -3.06
CA ARG A 7 18.13 -5.39 -2.81
C ARG A 7 16.98 -6.37 -3.06
N GLU A 8 17.03 -7.09 -4.18
CA GLU A 8 16.00 -8.07 -4.52
C GLU A 8 15.97 -9.23 -3.52
N ARG A 9 17.15 -9.74 -3.12
CA ARG A 9 17.23 -10.80 -2.09
C ARG A 9 16.67 -10.33 -0.76
N LEU A 10 17.05 -9.13 -0.31
CA LEU A 10 16.55 -8.53 0.93
C LEU A 10 15.03 -8.33 0.89
N LYS A 11 14.46 -7.83 -0.20
CA LYS A 11 13.01 -7.68 -0.37
C LYS A 11 12.28 -9.01 -0.22
N MET A 12 12.73 -10.04 -0.93
CA MET A 12 12.13 -11.38 -0.85
C MET A 12 12.24 -11.96 0.56
N ARG A 13 13.39 -11.81 1.20
CA ARG A 13 13.61 -12.36 2.54
C ARG A 13 12.77 -11.68 3.60
N VAL A 14 12.72 -10.35 3.59
CA VAL A 14 11.91 -9.58 4.53
C VAL A 14 10.42 -9.86 4.31
N ALA A 15 9.96 -9.97 3.06
CA ALA A 15 8.58 -10.35 2.75
C ALA A 15 8.24 -11.76 3.24
N ALA A 16 9.19 -12.71 3.19
CA ALA A 16 9.00 -14.07 3.69
C ALA A 16 8.97 -14.18 5.22
N GLU A 17 9.68 -13.28 5.93
CA GLU A 17 9.70 -13.24 7.40
C GLU A 17 8.54 -12.42 7.98
N LEU A 18 7.92 -11.55 7.19
CA LEU A 18 6.82 -10.70 7.63
C LEU A 18 5.53 -11.52 7.71
N ASP A 19 5.02 -11.69 8.93
CA ASP A 19 3.70 -12.28 9.15
C ASP A 19 2.62 -11.19 9.00
N LEU A 20 2.03 -11.12 7.80
CA LEU A 20 0.99 -10.16 7.46
C LEU A 20 -0.35 -10.44 8.16
N THR A 21 -0.49 -11.58 8.87
CA THR A 21 -1.75 -11.93 9.56
C THR A 21 -1.91 -11.21 10.91
N ARG A 22 -0.84 -10.60 11.43
CA ARG A 22 -0.84 -9.84 12.67
C ARG A 22 -0.40 -8.39 12.46
N ASP A 23 -0.88 -7.52 13.32
CA ASP A 23 -0.39 -6.14 13.36
C ASP A 23 1.03 -6.11 13.94
N VAL A 24 2.01 -5.75 13.10
CA VAL A 24 3.42 -5.71 13.44
C VAL A 24 3.84 -4.27 13.67
N GLU A 25 4.37 -3.95 14.85
CA GLU A 25 4.84 -2.61 15.19
C GLU A 25 6.04 -2.18 14.33
N ASP A 26 6.13 -0.89 14.04
CA ASP A 26 7.23 -0.28 13.25
C ASP A 26 8.62 -0.62 13.83
N ALA A 27 8.74 -0.67 15.17
CA ALA A 27 9.98 -1.06 15.83
C ALA A 27 10.36 -2.54 15.61
N GLU A 28 9.37 -3.42 15.45
CA GLU A 28 9.60 -4.84 15.15
C GLU A 28 10.03 -5.01 13.69
N ILE A 29 9.37 -4.33 12.76
CA ILE A 29 9.76 -4.30 11.33
C ILE A 29 11.17 -3.76 11.17
N ALA A 30 11.50 -2.64 11.82
CA ALA A 30 12.84 -2.07 11.75
C ALA A 30 13.91 -3.04 12.23
N ARG A 31 13.67 -3.73 13.37
CA ARG A 31 14.59 -4.76 13.91
C ARG A 31 14.74 -5.96 12.99
N MET A 32 13.65 -6.39 12.35
CA MET A 32 13.68 -7.49 11.38
C MET A 32 14.52 -7.11 10.16
N ILE A 33 14.29 -5.92 9.59
CA ILE A 33 15.07 -5.41 8.45
C ILE A 33 16.55 -5.31 8.81
N ASP A 34 16.89 -4.76 9.99
CA ASP A 34 18.27 -4.64 10.44
C ASP A 34 18.93 -6.03 10.54
N ARG A 35 18.23 -7.03 11.06
CA ARG A 35 18.70 -8.42 11.13
C ARG A 35 18.94 -8.98 9.72
N CYS A 36 17.98 -8.85 8.82
CA CYS A 36 18.11 -9.34 7.44
C CYS A 36 19.29 -8.68 6.70
N ILE A 37 19.49 -7.36 6.89
CA ILE A 37 20.63 -6.64 6.29
C ILE A 37 21.95 -7.17 6.85
N LEU A 38 22.05 -7.37 8.17
CA LEU A 38 23.28 -7.88 8.80
C LEU A 38 23.62 -9.28 8.31
N GLU A 39 22.64 -10.16 8.21
CA GLU A 39 22.84 -11.52 7.75
C GLU A 39 23.23 -11.59 6.26
N GLU A 40 22.55 -10.86 5.39
CA GLU A 40 22.86 -10.83 3.94
C GLU A 40 24.17 -10.12 3.61
N THR A 41 24.68 -9.28 4.50
CA THR A 41 25.96 -8.57 4.32
C THR A 41 27.09 -9.15 5.16
N LYS A 42 26.93 -10.35 5.72
CA LYS A 42 27.90 -10.97 6.64
C LYS A 42 29.25 -11.27 5.95
N ASP A 43 29.17 -11.73 4.70
CA ASP A 43 30.32 -12.14 3.89
C ASP A 43 30.74 -11.10 2.85
N GLN A 44 30.09 -9.91 2.86
CA GLN A 44 30.33 -8.85 1.90
C GLN A 44 30.44 -7.49 2.61
N TYR A 45 31.49 -6.73 2.30
CA TYR A 45 31.62 -5.36 2.81
C TYR A 45 30.60 -4.44 2.13
N VAL A 46 29.66 -3.93 2.92
CA VAL A 46 28.71 -2.91 2.51
C VAL A 46 28.88 -1.69 3.43
N PRO A 47 29.18 -0.50 2.91
CA PRO A 47 29.32 0.72 3.70
C PRO A 47 28.10 1.01 4.58
N LEU A 48 28.31 1.55 5.78
CA LEU A 48 27.23 1.86 6.70
C LEU A 48 26.17 2.77 6.10
N LYS A 49 26.58 3.75 5.30
CA LYS A 49 25.66 4.66 4.58
C LYS A 49 24.71 3.90 3.65
N GLU A 50 25.19 2.88 2.97
CA GLU A 50 24.38 2.03 2.08
C GLU A 50 23.44 1.12 2.88
N LYS A 51 23.90 0.55 4.03
CA LYS A 51 23.03 -0.24 4.92
C LYS A 51 21.88 0.62 5.47
N VAL A 52 22.15 1.85 5.87
CA VAL A 52 21.12 2.79 6.32
C VAL A 52 20.15 3.12 5.18
N GLY A 53 20.66 3.34 3.98
CA GLY A 53 19.82 3.58 2.80
C GLY A 53 18.90 2.38 2.47
N LEU A 54 19.45 1.16 2.51
CA LEU A 54 18.68 -0.08 2.31
C LEU A 54 17.60 -0.25 3.39
N ARG A 55 17.93 0.04 4.66
CA ARG A 55 16.96 -0.01 5.76
C ARG A 55 15.76 0.90 5.51
N VAL A 56 16.01 2.16 5.17
CA VAL A 56 14.95 3.15 4.90
C VAL A 56 14.12 2.73 3.68
N GLU A 57 14.77 2.26 2.60
CA GLU A 57 14.09 1.79 1.39
C GLU A 57 13.19 0.58 1.68
N LEU A 58 13.69 -0.42 2.39
CA LEU A 58 12.93 -1.62 2.75
C LEU A 58 11.77 -1.28 3.68
N PHE A 59 12.02 -0.49 4.73
CA PHE A 59 10.98 -0.06 5.65
C PHE A 59 9.86 0.67 4.93
N ASN A 60 10.20 1.64 4.08
CA ASN A 60 9.22 2.37 3.30
C ASN A 60 8.47 1.47 2.33
N SER A 61 9.12 0.46 1.73
CA SER A 61 8.45 -0.46 0.81
C SER A 61 7.42 -1.35 1.52
N LEU A 62 7.68 -1.73 2.77
CA LEU A 62 6.78 -2.57 3.56
C LEU A 62 5.61 -1.80 4.18
N ARG A 63 5.88 -0.59 4.66
CA ARG A 63 4.88 0.25 5.34
C ARG A 63 4.32 1.37 4.47
N ARG A 64 4.68 1.38 3.19
CA ARG A 64 4.36 2.50 2.30
C ARG A 64 2.88 2.84 2.25
N LEU A 65 2.03 1.83 2.19
CA LEU A 65 0.57 1.97 2.11
C LEU A 65 -0.15 1.49 3.38
N ASP A 66 0.60 1.08 4.42
CA ASP A 66 0.05 0.67 5.71
C ASP A 66 -1.03 -0.41 5.54
N VAL A 67 -2.17 -0.25 6.21
CA VAL A 67 -3.34 -1.14 6.13
C VAL A 67 -3.85 -1.37 4.70
N LEU A 68 -3.61 -0.45 3.78
CA LEU A 68 -4.01 -0.61 2.37
C LEU A 68 -3.15 -1.64 1.64
N THR A 69 -1.94 -1.96 2.11
CA THR A 69 -1.06 -2.93 1.44
C THR A 69 -1.73 -4.29 1.35
N GLU A 70 -2.22 -4.83 2.47
CA GLU A 70 -2.89 -6.14 2.50
C GLU A 70 -4.18 -6.16 1.68
N LEU A 71 -4.93 -5.04 1.66
CA LEU A 71 -6.16 -4.93 0.88
C LEU A 71 -5.89 -4.85 -0.63
N LEU A 72 -4.77 -4.24 -1.03
CA LEU A 72 -4.35 -4.19 -2.42
C LEU A 72 -3.73 -5.51 -2.92
N GLU A 73 -3.20 -6.33 -2.02
CA GLU A 73 -2.71 -7.67 -2.33
C GLU A 73 -3.82 -8.72 -2.41
N ASP A 74 -4.93 -8.51 -1.68
CA ASP A 74 -6.10 -9.39 -1.70
C ASP A 74 -6.86 -9.28 -3.05
N GLU A 75 -6.75 -10.32 -3.88
CA GLU A 75 -7.37 -10.36 -5.23
C GLU A 75 -8.91 -10.36 -5.20
N THR A 76 -9.53 -10.70 -4.08
CA THR A 76 -10.99 -10.71 -3.93
C THR A 76 -11.56 -9.32 -3.70
N VAL A 77 -10.72 -8.36 -3.31
CA VAL A 77 -11.13 -6.97 -3.08
C VAL A 77 -11.28 -6.24 -4.40
N THR A 78 -12.47 -5.68 -4.65
CA THR A 78 -12.82 -4.89 -5.85
C THR A 78 -12.80 -3.40 -5.60
N GLU A 79 -13.18 -2.95 -4.39
CA GLU A 79 -13.15 -1.54 -4.01
C GLU A 79 -12.73 -1.37 -2.55
N ILE A 80 -11.95 -0.32 -2.27
CA ILE A 80 -11.52 0.08 -0.93
C ILE A 80 -11.94 1.52 -0.72
N MET A 81 -12.66 1.78 0.38
CA MET A 81 -13.16 3.10 0.76
C MET A 81 -12.66 3.44 2.16
N VAL A 82 -11.85 4.49 2.28
CA VAL A 82 -11.32 5.02 3.53
C VAL A 82 -12.02 6.32 3.84
N ASN A 83 -12.65 6.43 5.00
CA ASN A 83 -13.31 7.62 5.51
C ASN A 83 -12.67 8.04 6.84
N GLY A 84 -11.57 8.80 6.76
CA GLY A 84 -10.75 9.09 7.93
C GLY A 84 -9.94 7.86 8.39
N GLN A 85 -9.32 7.98 9.57
CA GLN A 85 -8.35 6.98 10.04
C GLN A 85 -8.94 5.61 10.41
N SER A 86 -10.23 5.57 10.83
CA SER A 86 -10.82 4.38 11.47
C SER A 86 -11.88 3.68 10.63
N ASP A 87 -12.47 4.37 9.66
CA ASP A 87 -13.62 3.85 8.92
C ASP A 87 -13.19 3.43 7.51
N ILE A 88 -12.79 2.17 7.41
CA ILE A 88 -12.41 1.53 6.15
C ILE A 88 -13.50 0.53 5.78
N PHE A 89 -13.98 0.63 4.54
CA PHE A 89 -14.93 -0.30 3.96
C PHE A 89 -14.31 -0.96 2.73
N VAL A 90 -14.65 -2.22 2.53
CA VAL A 90 -14.09 -3.04 1.46
C VAL A 90 -15.20 -3.75 0.75
N GLU A 91 -15.20 -3.72 -0.58
CA GLU A 91 -16.10 -4.53 -1.39
C GLU A 91 -15.41 -5.82 -1.82
N ARG A 92 -16.11 -6.95 -1.60
CA ARG A 92 -15.76 -8.28 -2.11
C ARG A 92 -17.03 -8.92 -2.67
N ASP A 93 -16.96 -9.44 -3.88
CA ASP A 93 -18.10 -10.11 -4.54
C ASP A 93 -19.39 -9.27 -4.55
N GLY A 94 -19.27 -7.95 -4.74
CA GLY A 94 -20.41 -7.02 -4.73
C GLY A 94 -20.97 -6.70 -3.34
N VAL A 95 -20.35 -7.19 -2.26
CA VAL A 95 -20.78 -6.94 -0.88
C VAL A 95 -19.81 -6.03 -0.17
N ILE A 96 -20.31 -4.88 0.30
CA ILE A 96 -19.52 -3.92 1.09
C ILE A 96 -19.56 -4.32 2.56
N ARG A 97 -18.40 -4.40 3.20
CA ARG A 97 -18.24 -4.67 4.63
C ARG A 97 -17.25 -3.71 5.24
N ARG A 98 -17.48 -3.36 6.52
CA ARG A 98 -16.49 -2.61 7.28
C ARG A 98 -15.28 -3.48 7.54
N TYR A 99 -14.10 -2.92 7.33
CA TYR A 99 -12.83 -3.56 7.65
C TYR A 99 -12.45 -3.28 9.11
N GLU A 100 -11.93 -4.27 9.81
CA GLU A 100 -11.72 -4.19 11.26
C GLU A 100 -10.49 -3.36 11.66
N LYS A 101 -9.50 -3.25 10.76
CA LYS A 101 -8.30 -2.45 10.99
C LYS A 101 -8.49 -1.03 10.45
N GLY A 102 -7.72 -0.09 11.02
CA GLY A 102 -7.64 1.30 10.60
C GLY A 102 -6.20 1.78 10.60
N PHE A 103 -5.98 3.02 10.24
CA PHE A 103 -4.68 3.67 10.40
C PHE A 103 -4.43 3.98 11.87
N SER A 104 -3.17 3.91 12.30
CA SER A 104 -2.78 4.19 13.70
C SER A 104 -3.01 5.65 14.11
N SER A 105 -3.00 6.58 13.14
CA SER A 105 -3.32 8.00 13.35
C SER A 105 -3.72 8.69 12.05
N GLU A 106 -4.29 9.92 12.14
CA GLU A 106 -4.61 10.74 10.95
C GLU A 106 -3.33 11.15 10.21
N GLU A 107 -2.24 11.45 10.93
CA GLU A 107 -0.94 11.77 10.33
C GLU A 107 -0.37 10.60 9.51
N ARG A 108 -0.63 9.36 9.96
CA ARG A 108 -0.23 8.17 9.21
C ARG A 108 -1.02 8.05 7.92
N LEU A 109 -2.32 8.27 7.95
CA LEU A 109 -3.17 8.32 6.77
C LEU A 109 -2.70 9.41 5.79
N GLU A 110 -2.38 10.62 6.29
CA GLU A 110 -1.86 11.70 5.46
C GLU A 110 -0.52 11.34 4.82
N THR A 111 0.37 10.66 5.55
CA THR A 111 1.64 10.15 5.00
C THR A 111 1.41 9.17 3.86
N VAL A 112 0.48 8.23 4.02
CA VAL A 112 0.09 7.27 2.98
C VAL A 112 -0.49 7.99 1.76
N ILE A 113 -1.33 9.00 1.96
CA ILE A 113 -1.86 9.84 0.89
C ILE A 113 -0.74 10.50 0.10
N GLN A 114 0.23 11.13 0.77
CA GLN A 114 1.37 11.78 0.10
C GLN A 114 2.20 10.77 -0.71
N HIS A 115 2.37 9.53 -0.23
CA HIS A 115 3.04 8.48 -0.98
C HIS A 115 2.26 8.09 -2.24
N ILE A 116 0.96 7.82 -2.12
CA ILE A 116 0.09 7.48 -3.26
C ILE A 116 0.15 8.57 -4.33
N VAL A 117 -0.02 9.83 -3.92
CA VAL A 117 -0.06 10.98 -4.81
C VAL A 117 1.30 11.22 -5.47
N GLY A 118 2.39 11.06 -4.71
CA GLY A 118 3.76 11.16 -5.22
C GLY A 118 4.07 10.11 -6.28
N ASP A 119 3.62 8.85 -6.09
CA ASP A 119 3.77 7.76 -7.07
C ASP A 119 3.03 8.01 -8.37
N CYS A 120 1.92 8.73 -8.29
CA CYS A 120 1.12 9.14 -9.44
C CYS A 120 1.64 10.43 -10.11
N ASN A 121 2.79 10.98 -9.67
CA ASN A 121 3.29 12.29 -10.11
C ASN A 121 2.25 13.42 -9.96
N ARG A 122 1.48 13.38 -8.89
CA ARG A 122 0.46 14.38 -8.54
C ARG A 122 0.84 15.09 -7.25
N ARG A 123 0.07 16.13 -6.92
CA ARG A 123 0.20 16.86 -5.63
C ARG A 123 -1.19 17.09 -5.06
N ILE A 124 -1.30 16.97 -3.74
CA ILE A 124 -2.50 17.28 -2.99
C ILE A 124 -2.15 18.23 -1.85
N ASN A 125 -2.95 19.28 -1.69
CA ASN A 125 -2.81 20.27 -0.62
C ASN A 125 -4.12 21.05 -0.47
N ALA A 126 -4.18 22.01 0.46
CA ALA A 126 -5.38 22.80 0.72
C ALA A 126 -5.88 23.62 -0.49
N ALA A 127 -5.00 23.98 -1.44
CA ALA A 127 -5.38 24.68 -2.66
C ALA A 127 -5.86 23.73 -3.77
N SER A 128 -5.44 22.45 -3.70
CA SER A 128 -5.83 21.38 -4.64
C SER A 128 -6.18 20.14 -3.83
N PRO A 129 -7.33 20.12 -3.15
CA PRO A 129 -7.67 19.10 -2.16
C PRO A 129 -8.24 17.80 -2.74
N ILE A 130 -8.39 17.72 -4.05
CA ILE A 130 -8.94 16.55 -4.76
C ILE A 130 -7.93 16.05 -5.78
N VAL A 131 -7.65 14.74 -5.74
CA VAL A 131 -6.81 14.07 -6.74
C VAL A 131 -7.53 12.83 -7.25
N ASP A 132 -7.57 12.70 -8.57
CA ASP A 132 -7.97 11.50 -9.29
C ASP A 132 -6.76 11.01 -10.09
N ALA A 133 -6.34 9.77 -9.85
CA ALA A 133 -5.13 9.20 -10.44
C ALA A 133 -5.26 7.69 -10.66
N ARG A 134 -4.19 7.08 -11.20
CA ARG A 134 -4.07 5.64 -11.35
C ARG A 134 -2.83 5.14 -10.62
N LEU A 135 -2.99 4.09 -9.87
CA LEU A 135 -1.89 3.38 -9.22
C LEU A 135 -1.07 2.58 -10.25
N MET A 136 0.08 2.07 -9.84
CA MET A 136 0.98 1.29 -10.70
C MET A 136 0.36 -0.01 -11.21
N ASP A 137 -0.57 -0.61 -10.46
CA ASP A 137 -1.34 -1.80 -10.84
C ASP A 137 -2.51 -1.50 -11.80
N GLY A 138 -2.71 -0.21 -12.16
CA GLY A 138 -3.79 0.26 -13.01
C GLY A 138 -5.06 0.64 -12.27
N SER A 139 -5.18 0.36 -10.98
CA SER A 139 -6.32 0.73 -10.14
C SER A 139 -6.53 2.24 -10.14
N ARG A 140 -7.80 2.67 -10.14
CA ARG A 140 -8.15 4.09 -10.05
C ARG A 140 -8.24 4.51 -8.60
N VAL A 141 -7.59 5.60 -8.23
CA VAL A 141 -7.65 6.19 -6.89
C VAL A 141 -8.20 7.60 -6.96
N CYS A 142 -9.19 7.88 -6.12
CA CYS A 142 -9.70 9.23 -5.86
C CYS A 142 -9.43 9.57 -4.41
N ILE A 143 -8.83 10.73 -4.16
CA ILE A 143 -8.47 11.22 -2.82
C ILE A 143 -9.06 12.61 -2.64
N VAL A 144 -9.72 12.81 -1.50
CA VAL A 144 -10.29 14.10 -1.10
C VAL A 144 -9.78 14.43 0.31
N THR A 145 -9.19 15.62 0.48
CA THR A 145 -8.67 16.10 1.76
C THR A 145 -9.34 17.39 2.22
N ARG A 146 -8.96 17.88 3.38
CA ARG A 146 -9.38 19.22 3.83
C ARG A 146 -8.96 20.30 2.81
N PRO A 147 -9.75 21.34 2.60
CA PRO A 147 -10.96 21.73 3.33
C PRO A 147 -12.27 21.11 2.81
N VAL A 148 -12.24 20.28 1.77
CA VAL A 148 -13.44 19.69 1.15
C VAL A 148 -14.00 18.57 2.03
N SER A 149 -13.16 17.67 2.50
CA SER A 149 -13.56 16.61 3.43
C SER A 149 -13.38 17.07 4.87
N LEU A 150 -14.48 17.37 5.56
CA LEU A 150 -14.47 17.89 6.94
C LEU A 150 -14.20 16.78 7.99
N GLY A 151 -14.61 15.55 7.71
CA GLY A 151 -14.47 14.39 8.60
C GLY A 151 -13.10 13.70 8.56
N GLY A 152 -12.10 14.30 7.90
CA GLY A 152 -10.78 13.72 7.64
C GLY A 152 -10.61 13.32 6.18
N PRO A 153 -9.42 12.87 5.78
CA PRO A 153 -9.15 12.46 4.41
C PRO A 153 -10.02 11.28 3.97
N VAL A 154 -10.44 11.30 2.72
CA VAL A 154 -11.20 10.21 2.07
C VAL A 154 -10.37 9.65 0.92
N ILE A 155 -10.27 8.31 0.84
CA ILE A 155 -9.64 7.62 -0.27
C ILE A 155 -10.62 6.60 -0.82
N THR A 156 -10.81 6.57 -2.12
CA THR A 156 -11.52 5.49 -2.81
C THR A 156 -10.60 4.88 -3.83
N ILE A 157 -10.37 3.56 -3.73
CA ILE A 157 -9.56 2.80 -4.70
C ILE A 157 -10.47 1.78 -5.36
N ARG A 158 -10.65 1.89 -6.67
CA ARG A 158 -11.38 0.92 -7.47
C ARG A 158 -10.40 0.10 -8.30
N ARG A 159 -10.41 -1.20 -8.08
CA ARG A 159 -9.52 -2.13 -8.77
C ARG A 159 -10.11 -2.55 -10.12
N PHE A 160 -9.23 -2.75 -11.09
CA PHE A 160 -9.64 -3.41 -12.32
C PHE A 160 -9.59 -4.93 -12.12
N PRO A 161 -10.64 -5.66 -12.54
CA PRO A 161 -10.61 -7.11 -12.52
C PRO A 161 -9.45 -7.60 -13.39
N LYS A 162 -8.63 -8.51 -12.86
CA LYS A 162 -7.52 -9.14 -13.60
C LYS A 162 -8.01 -9.97 -14.78
N GLN A 163 -9.21 -10.55 -14.66
CA GLN A 163 -9.86 -11.28 -15.75
C GLN A 163 -10.68 -10.30 -16.59
N ARG A 164 -10.37 -10.22 -17.86
CA ARG A 164 -11.23 -9.48 -18.82
C ARG A 164 -12.55 -10.22 -18.95
N ILE A 165 -13.64 -9.52 -18.71
CA ILE A 165 -14.98 -10.03 -18.96
C ILE A 165 -15.18 -9.98 -20.48
N ASP A 166 -15.18 -11.15 -21.13
CA ASP A 166 -15.47 -11.28 -22.54
C ASP A 166 -17.00 -11.39 -22.78
N MET A 167 -17.41 -11.36 -24.04
CA MET A 167 -18.83 -11.45 -24.41
C MET A 167 -19.48 -12.75 -23.91
N LYS A 168 -18.72 -13.86 -23.88
CA LYS A 168 -19.24 -15.15 -23.42
C LYS A 168 -19.51 -15.13 -21.90
N ALA A 169 -18.60 -14.48 -21.13
CA ALA A 169 -18.80 -14.29 -19.71
C ALA A 169 -20.01 -13.38 -19.42
N LEU A 170 -20.20 -12.28 -20.17
CA LEU A 170 -21.37 -11.42 -20.03
C LEU A 170 -22.69 -12.15 -20.27
N ILE A 171 -22.75 -13.00 -21.33
CA ILE A 171 -23.92 -13.84 -21.62
C ILE A 171 -24.16 -14.84 -20.49
N ALA A 172 -23.10 -15.50 -20.00
CA ALA A 172 -23.21 -16.47 -18.89
C ALA A 172 -23.67 -15.83 -17.57
N MET A 173 -23.34 -14.54 -17.36
CA MET A 173 -23.77 -13.73 -16.21
C MET A 173 -25.20 -13.16 -16.36
N GLY A 174 -25.83 -13.35 -17.51
CA GLY A 174 -27.19 -12.83 -17.79
C GLY A 174 -27.23 -11.31 -17.95
N SER A 175 -26.11 -10.68 -18.31
CA SER A 175 -26.00 -9.22 -18.48
C SER A 175 -26.33 -8.78 -19.90
N VAL A 176 -26.46 -9.74 -20.84
CA VAL A 176 -26.84 -9.53 -22.25
C VAL A 176 -27.68 -10.73 -22.69
#